data_cf4e1c8f6de89c334cb0554fe6408de4
#
_entry.id   cf4e1c8f6de89c334cb0554fe6408de4
#
_cell.length_a   1.000
_cell.length_b   1.000
_cell.length_c   1.000
_cell.angle_alpha   90.00
_cell.angle_beta   90.00
_cell.angle_gamma   90.00
#
_symmetry.space_group_name_H-M   'P 1'
#
loop_
_entity.id
_entity.type
_entity.pdbx_description
1 polymer ?
#
loop_
_entity_poly.entity_id
_entity_poly.type
_entity_poly.pdbx_seq_one_letter_code
_entity_poly.pdbx_strand_id
1 'polypeptide(L)'
;MRTITTIIISLMTMAIQAQNVLTKATNGYIGTGRHMVQQVRCVGSQNDSRCWDFSNLESVTPKYTVWHVDKEDSLLQTLVIERGTRYTYCMKGDSLLISGYRSRLSEICYDEQEAYLLFPMTVGDSIQGIFHGRGTYGDKMAMRHYGDYKTKADAIGTILLPDNDSIQNVLKVHTDRLISNSYYPITQLDSLAPYTADSVAMYLQTDTAIIRASIDRWYAPGYRYPVIETRKIVEGNEDSQLSQTIYYPKDQQETDCPDDDENVKIRALLAEEEKQNNIGNDSKQNSSDSSWKINNIKVNVSGATVNISYDLLADASVTALVCDVSGIVYRQQSQTGRAGESCQMTILCDGLRHGQYVLCLNVNGQVKNQTISL
;
A
#
# COMPACT_ATOMS: atom_id res chain seq x y z
N MET A 1 15.75 55.08 31.86
CA MET A 1 14.59 54.23 31.48
C MET A 1 15.04 53.33 30.34
N ARG A 2 15.30 52.09 30.63
CA ARG A 2 15.65 51.05 29.62
C ARG A 2 14.41 50.23 29.35
N THR A 3 13.84 50.35 28.17
CA THR A 3 12.74 49.51 27.67
C THR A 3 13.29 48.17 27.23
N ILE A 4 12.94 47.13 27.95
CA ILE A 4 13.22 45.73 27.57
C ILE A 4 12.11 45.29 26.61
N THR A 5 12.46 45.12 25.35
CA THR A 5 11.55 44.56 24.35
C THR A 5 11.65 43.04 24.41
N THR A 6 10.66 42.43 25.00
CA THR A 6 10.55 40.96 25.06
C THR A 6 10.03 40.45 23.71
N ILE A 7 10.90 39.84 22.92
CA ILE A 7 10.53 39.13 21.70
C ILE A 7 9.96 37.77 22.10
N ILE A 8 8.63 37.62 22.02
CA ILE A 8 7.95 36.35 22.15
C ILE A 8 8.14 35.62 20.80
N ILE A 9 9.08 34.69 20.76
CA ILE A 9 9.19 33.73 19.67
C ILE A 9 8.08 32.69 19.89
N SER A 10 6.96 32.91 19.20
CA SER A 10 5.92 31.88 19.07
C SER A 10 6.51 30.71 18.26
N LEU A 11 6.94 29.65 18.93
CA LEU A 11 7.13 28.35 18.31
C LEU A 11 5.75 27.83 17.89
N MET A 12 5.37 28.09 16.66
CA MET A 12 4.36 27.30 16.00
C MET A 12 4.95 25.86 15.85
N THR A 13 4.63 24.99 16.78
CA THR A 13 4.71 23.55 16.57
C THR A 13 3.66 23.21 15.52
N MET A 14 4.05 23.27 14.25
CA MET A 14 3.34 22.53 13.22
C MET A 14 3.47 21.06 13.61
N ALA A 15 2.39 20.47 14.09
CA ALA A 15 2.22 19.02 14.08
C ALA A 15 2.24 18.62 12.60
N ILE A 16 3.42 18.39 12.07
CA ILE A 16 3.60 17.67 10.82
C ILE A 16 3.11 16.28 11.15
N GLN A 17 1.85 15.99 10.85
CA GLN A 17 1.45 14.60 10.68
C GLN A 17 2.43 14.06 9.63
N ALA A 18 3.33 13.19 10.06
CA ALA A 18 4.34 12.61 9.20
C ALA A 18 3.60 11.82 8.11
N GLN A 19 3.36 12.50 7.00
CA GLN A 19 2.79 11.89 5.81
C GLN A 19 3.80 10.84 5.35
N ASN A 20 3.37 9.62 5.09
CA ASN A 20 4.28 8.61 4.59
C ASN A 20 4.83 9.04 3.23
N VAL A 21 6.13 9.28 3.18
CA VAL A 21 6.88 9.71 2.00
C VAL A 21 7.86 8.62 1.64
N LEU A 22 7.76 8.08 0.44
CA LEU A 22 8.78 7.16 -0.06
C LEU A 22 10.02 7.96 -0.46
N THR A 23 11.17 7.58 0.06
CA THR A 23 12.46 8.22 -0.24
C THR A 23 13.48 7.18 -0.70
N LYS A 24 14.57 7.64 -1.31
CA LYS A 24 15.69 6.74 -1.65
C LYS A 24 16.25 6.01 -0.44
N ALA A 25 16.34 6.72 0.69
CA ALA A 25 16.90 6.16 1.92
C ALA A 25 16.01 5.08 2.52
N THR A 26 14.69 5.28 2.49
CA THR A 26 13.73 4.37 3.12
C THR A 26 13.23 3.28 2.20
N ASN A 27 13.08 3.54 0.88
CA ASN A 27 12.42 2.63 -0.06
C ASN A 27 13.24 2.33 -1.33
N GLY A 28 14.45 2.89 -1.46
CA GLY A 28 15.40 2.47 -2.49
C GLY A 28 15.88 1.05 -2.23
N TYR A 29 16.21 0.31 -3.28
CA TYR A 29 16.84 -0.98 -3.11
C TYR A 29 18.27 -0.80 -2.63
N ILE A 30 18.63 -1.54 -1.59
CA ILE A 30 19.97 -1.49 -1.02
C ILE A 30 20.60 -2.87 -1.08
N GLY A 31 21.86 -2.86 -1.42
CA GLY A 31 22.84 -3.88 -1.13
C GLY A 31 22.48 -5.31 -1.50
N THR A 32 23.40 -6.19 -1.23
CA THR A 32 23.19 -7.63 -1.31
C THR A 32 22.42 -8.11 -0.08
N GLY A 33 21.32 -8.82 -0.31
CA GLY A 33 20.47 -9.32 0.76
C GLY A 33 19.43 -10.32 0.26
N ARG A 34 18.59 -10.74 1.17
CA ARG A 34 17.45 -11.63 0.85
C ARG A 34 16.28 -11.28 1.73
N HIS A 35 15.09 -11.49 1.23
CA HIS A 35 13.88 -11.43 2.02
C HIS A 35 12.90 -12.55 1.66
N MET A 36 12.06 -12.90 2.62
CA MET A 36 11.10 -13.99 2.48
C MET A 36 9.69 -13.45 2.37
N VAL A 37 9.03 -13.75 1.27
CA VAL A 37 7.65 -13.37 1.00
C VAL A 37 6.76 -14.59 0.77
N GLN A 38 5.46 -14.40 0.81
CA GLN A 38 4.50 -15.47 0.59
C GLN A 38 3.42 -15.04 -0.40
N GLN A 39 3.08 -15.93 -1.33
CA GLN A 39 1.88 -15.74 -2.12
C GLN A 39 0.68 -16.19 -1.31
N VAL A 40 -0.30 -15.30 -1.19
CA VAL A 40 -1.51 -15.49 -0.42
C VAL A 40 -2.74 -15.21 -1.27
N ARG A 41 -3.91 -15.60 -0.78
CA ARG A 41 -5.20 -15.19 -1.30
C ARG A 41 -5.93 -14.42 -0.22
N CYS A 42 -6.41 -13.23 -0.54
CA CYS A 42 -7.29 -12.48 0.34
C CYS A 42 -8.71 -13.03 0.24
N VAL A 43 -9.30 -13.38 1.38
CA VAL A 43 -10.68 -13.86 1.46
C VAL A 43 -11.52 -12.74 2.07
N GLY A 44 -12.35 -12.09 1.24
CA GLY A 44 -13.22 -10.99 1.64
C GLY A 44 -13.17 -9.78 0.71
N SER A 45 -13.85 -8.72 1.09
CA SER A 45 -13.93 -7.47 0.33
C SER A 45 -12.78 -6.53 0.72
N GLN A 46 -11.98 -6.10 -0.24
CA GLN A 46 -10.88 -5.13 -0.06
C GLN A 46 -11.35 -3.67 -0.18
N ASN A 47 -12.62 -3.39 -0.01
CA ASN A 47 -13.23 -2.16 -0.50
C ASN A 47 -13.50 -1.12 0.57
N ASP A 48 -12.47 -0.35 0.94
CA ASP A 48 -12.70 1.04 1.30
C ASP A 48 -11.58 1.92 0.70
N SER A 49 -11.89 3.15 0.36
CA SER A 49 -10.95 4.07 -0.29
C SER A 49 -9.71 4.40 0.56
N ARG A 50 -9.75 4.16 1.88
CA ARG A 50 -8.68 4.47 2.84
C ARG A 50 -8.48 3.45 3.95
N CYS A 51 -9.23 2.35 3.94
CA CYS A 51 -9.04 1.22 4.85
C CYS A 51 -9.03 -0.05 4.01
N TRP A 52 -7.88 -0.71 3.95
CA TRP A 52 -7.68 -1.91 3.14
C TRP A 52 -7.63 -3.12 4.04
N ASP A 53 -8.60 -4.00 3.88
CA ASP A 53 -8.73 -5.19 4.71
C ASP A 53 -8.02 -6.40 4.10
N PHE A 54 -6.90 -6.76 4.70
CA PHE A 54 -6.12 -7.97 4.45
C PHE A 54 -6.01 -8.83 5.72
N SER A 55 -6.96 -8.71 6.64
CA SER A 55 -6.96 -9.48 7.89
C SER A 55 -7.12 -10.99 7.68
N ASN A 56 -7.75 -11.38 6.57
CA ASN A 56 -7.99 -12.79 6.26
C ASN A 56 -7.19 -13.22 5.02
N LEU A 57 -5.95 -13.69 5.25
CA LEU A 57 -5.04 -14.16 4.22
C LEU A 57 -4.87 -15.67 4.31
N GLU A 58 -5.16 -16.37 3.21
CA GLU A 58 -4.89 -17.80 3.06
C GLU A 58 -3.61 -18.03 2.27
N SER A 59 -2.73 -18.89 2.77
CA SER A 59 -1.50 -19.28 2.08
C SER A 59 -1.82 -20.04 0.78
N VAL A 60 -1.27 -19.57 -0.34
CA VAL A 60 -1.36 -20.25 -1.64
C VAL A 60 -0.10 -21.08 -1.90
N THR A 61 1.06 -20.56 -1.48
CA THR A 61 2.35 -21.25 -1.63
C THR A 61 3.15 -21.16 -0.33
N PRO A 62 4.13 -22.07 -0.10
CA PRO A 62 5.12 -21.87 0.93
C PRO A 62 5.84 -20.52 0.75
N LYS A 63 6.39 -19.96 1.84
CA LYS A 63 7.27 -18.79 1.76
C LYS A 63 8.42 -19.07 0.77
N TYR A 64 8.77 -18.08 -0.03
CA TYR A 64 9.88 -18.14 -0.97
C TYR A 64 10.81 -16.95 -0.81
N THR A 65 12.07 -17.13 -1.20
CA THR A 65 13.08 -16.10 -1.05
C THR A 65 13.18 -15.24 -2.30
N VAL A 66 13.21 -13.94 -2.11
CA VAL A 66 13.63 -12.95 -3.09
C VAL A 66 15.07 -12.54 -2.73
N TRP A 67 15.97 -12.60 -3.70
CA TRP A 67 17.38 -12.25 -3.52
C TRP A 67 17.65 -10.90 -4.15
N HIS A 68 18.43 -10.08 -3.45
CA HIS A 68 19.02 -8.84 -3.94
C HIS A 68 20.52 -9.06 -4.05
N VAL A 69 21.11 -8.74 -5.19
CA VAL A 69 22.54 -8.89 -5.45
C VAL A 69 23.03 -7.63 -6.14
N ASP A 70 23.98 -6.93 -5.51
CA ASP A 70 24.63 -5.80 -6.14
C ASP A 70 25.47 -6.28 -7.31
N LYS A 71 25.43 -5.53 -8.38
CA LYS A 71 26.28 -5.81 -9.54
C LYS A 71 27.66 -5.23 -9.28
N GLU A 72 28.69 -6.08 -9.23
CA GLU A 72 30.07 -5.72 -8.88
C GLU A 72 30.64 -4.57 -9.71
N ASP A 73 30.22 -4.48 -10.98
CA ASP A 73 30.69 -3.44 -11.92
C ASP A 73 29.91 -2.13 -11.86
N SER A 74 28.89 -2.02 -11.02
CA SER A 74 28.05 -0.82 -10.97
C SER A 74 27.36 -0.68 -9.61
N LEU A 75 27.83 0.26 -8.81
CA LEU A 75 27.25 0.65 -7.51
C LEU A 75 25.78 1.13 -7.58
N LEU A 76 25.24 1.27 -8.80
CA LEU A 76 23.89 1.79 -9.05
C LEU A 76 22.93 0.72 -9.57
N GLN A 77 23.38 -0.54 -9.70
CA GLN A 77 22.55 -1.63 -10.22
C GLN A 77 22.41 -2.77 -9.22
N THR A 78 21.17 -3.17 -8.98
CA THR A 78 20.83 -4.29 -8.12
C THR A 78 20.05 -5.33 -8.92
N LEU A 79 20.47 -6.58 -8.87
CA LEU A 79 19.71 -7.71 -9.40
C LEU A 79 18.72 -8.17 -8.36
N VAL A 80 17.45 -8.23 -8.71
CA VAL A 80 16.39 -8.83 -7.89
C VAL A 80 15.99 -10.16 -8.52
N ILE A 81 16.13 -11.24 -7.76
CA ILE A 81 15.84 -12.60 -8.23
C ILE A 81 14.60 -13.09 -7.52
N GLU A 82 13.51 -13.20 -8.26
CA GLU A 82 12.22 -13.72 -7.78
C GLU A 82 11.75 -14.86 -8.66
N ARG A 83 11.50 -16.05 -8.07
CA ARG A 83 10.96 -17.24 -8.76
C ARG A 83 11.68 -17.59 -10.08
N GLY A 84 13.01 -17.46 -10.08
CA GLY A 84 13.82 -17.79 -11.25
C GLY A 84 13.90 -16.70 -12.33
N THR A 85 13.22 -15.58 -12.13
CA THR A 85 13.39 -14.38 -12.95
C THR A 85 14.34 -13.41 -12.25
N ARG A 86 15.30 -12.86 -13.00
CA ARG A 86 16.26 -11.86 -12.56
C ARG A 86 15.86 -10.54 -13.18
N TYR A 87 15.47 -9.57 -12.35
CA TYR A 87 15.22 -8.19 -12.78
C TYR A 87 16.44 -7.35 -12.48
N THR A 88 16.85 -6.49 -13.41
CA THR A 88 17.92 -5.52 -13.17
C THR A 88 17.30 -4.18 -12.87
N TYR A 89 17.52 -3.70 -11.65
CA TYR A 89 17.12 -2.36 -11.23
C TYR A 89 18.31 -1.44 -11.24
N CYS A 90 18.09 -0.15 -11.52
CA CYS A 90 19.11 0.87 -11.41
C CYS A 90 18.53 2.17 -10.83
N MET A 91 19.36 2.86 -10.03
CA MET A 91 19.05 4.21 -9.57
C MET A 91 19.61 5.22 -10.56
N LYS A 92 18.75 6.06 -11.14
CA LYS A 92 19.15 7.16 -12.03
C LYS A 92 18.47 8.45 -11.59
N GLY A 93 19.26 9.38 -11.07
CA GLY A 93 18.69 10.58 -10.44
C GLY A 93 17.80 10.21 -9.28
N ASP A 94 16.55 10.62 -9.32
CA ASP A 94 15.53 10.38 -8.29
C ASP A 94 14.57 9.23 -8.63
N SER A 95 14.95 8.38 -9.59
CA SER A 95 14.10 7.28 -10.04
C SER A 95 14.77 5.92 -9.83
N LEU A 96 14.01 4.98 -9.34
CA LEU A 96 14.33 3.55 -9.38
C LEU A 96 13.75 2.98 -10.68
N LEU A 97 14.61 2.55 -11.58
CA LEU A 97 14.25 2.08 -12.92
C LEU A 97 14.48 0.58 -13.05
N ILE A 98 13.66 -0.07 -13.88
CA ILE A 98 13.92 -1.42 -14.38
C ILE A 98 14.65 -1.30 -15.71
N SER A 99 15.86 -1.85 -15.80
CA SER A 99 16.70 -1.79 -16.99
C SER A 99 16.69 -3.08 -17.83
N GLY A 100 16.02 -4.10 -17.36
CA GLY A 100 15.88 -5.35 -18.08
C GLY A 100 15.52 -6.53 -17.16
N TYR A 101 15.31 -7.68 -17.76
CA TYR A 101 15.09 -8.92 -17.01
C TYR A 101 15.61 -10.14 -17.76
N ARG A 102 15.88 -11.20 -17.01
CA ARG A 102 16.22 -12.53 -17.52
C ARG A 102 15.37 -13.58 -16.80
N SER A 103 14.57 -14.31 -17.56
CA SER A 103 13.80 -15.46 -17.11
C SER A 103 14.37 -16.76 -17.68
N ARG A 104 13.67 -17.86 -17.50
CA ARG A 104 14.02 -19.14 -18.13
C ARG A 104 13.93 -19.08 -19.66
N LEU A 105 13.02 -18.28 -20.20
CA LEU A 105 12.73 -18.22 -21.64
C LEU A 105 13.14 -16.92 -22.30
N SER A 106 13.21 -15.83 -21.57
CA SER A 106 13.44 -14.52 -22.15
C SER A 106 14.59 -13.81 -21.46
N GLU A 107 15.41 -13.12 -22.24
CA GLU A 107 16.41 -12.18 -21.75
C GLU A 107 16.24 -10.87 -22.49
N ILE A 108 15.90 -9.79 -21.77
CA ILE A 108 15.60 -8.47 -22.33
C ILE A 108 16.47 -7.42 -21.64
N CYS A 109 17.10 -6.58 -22.47
CA CYS A 109 17.75 -5.35 -22.06
C CYS A 109 16.92 -4.17 -22.57
N TYR A 110 16.56 -3.23 -21.69
CA TYR A 110 15.78 -2.07 -22.09
C TYR A 110 16.65 -0.98 -22.68
N ASP A 111 16.29 -0.52 -23.87
CA ASP A 111 16.81 0.70 -24.51
C ASP A 111 16.19 1.94 -23.86
N GLU A 112 14.86 1.90 -23.55
CA GLU A 112 14.13 2.87 -22.74
C GLU A 112 13.60 2.18 -21.49
N GLN A 113 14.04 2.64 -20.33
CA GLN A 113 13.81 1.98 -19.03
C GLN A 113 12.44 2.33 -18.45
N GLU A 114 11.84 1.39 -17.71
CA GLU A 114 10.61 1.61 -16.98
C GLU A 114 10.89 2.18 -15.58
N ALA A 115 10.22 3.26 -15.20
CA ALA A 115 10.32 3.77 -13.85
C ALA A 115 9.41 2.96 -12.90
N TYR A 116 10.05 2.30 -11.94
CA TYR A 116 9.38 1.55 -10.88
C TYR A 116 8.87 2.45 -9.76
N LEU A 117 9.72 3.38 -9.27
CA LEU A 117 9.40 4.40 -8.26
C LEU A 117 10.11 5.71 -8.57
N LEU A 118 9.49 6.81 -8.19
CA LEU A 118 10.08 8.15 -8.15
C LEU A 118 10.31 8.55 -6.69
N PHE A 119 11.40 9.25 -6.38
CA PHE A 119 11.72 9.73 -5.05
C PHE A 119 11.98 11.24 -5.03
N PRO A 120 11.48 11.99 -4.02
CA PRO A 120 10.48 11.53 -3.05
C PRO A 120 9.12 11.30 -3.71
N MET A 121 8.30 10.39 -3.16
CA MET A 121 6.94 10.13 -3.65
C MET A 121 5.95 10.28 -2.50
N THR A 122 4.96 11.15 -2.71
CA THR A 122 3.87 11.43 -1.78
C THR A 122 2.52 11.20 -2.46
N VAL A 123 1.45 11.14 -1.67
CA VAL A 123 0.10 10.98 -2.22
C VAL A 123 -0.21 12.06 -3.26
N GLY A 124 -0.70 11.63 -4.42
CA GLY A 124 -1.00 12.49 -5.58
C GLY A 124 0.11 12.52 -6.63
N ASP A 125 1.35 12.19 -6.28
CA ASP A 125 2.44 12.12 -7.23
C ASP A 125 2.23 10.98 -8.24
N SER A 126 2.69 11.20 -9.46
CA SER A 126 2.61 10.18 -10.52
C SER A 126 3.78 10.31 -11.50
N ILE A 127 4.15 9.17 -12.08
CA ILE A 127 5.09 9.07 -13.20
C ILE A 127 4.49 8.18 -14.27
N GLN A 128 4.66 8.55 -15.52
CA GLN A 128 4.23 7.75 -16.65
C GLN A 128 5.26 7.82 -17.78
N GLY A 129 5.29 6.82 -18.60
CA GLY A 129 6.21 6.76 -19.70
C GLY A 129 6.00 5.52 -20.57
N ILE A 130 6.90 5.34 -21.49
CA ILE A 130 7.03 4.12 -22.27
C ILE A 130 8.27 3.35 -21.81
N PHE A 131 8.30 2.08 -22.11
CA PHE A 131 9.50 1.27 -22.05
C PHE A 131 9.61 0.42 -23.31
N HIS A 132 10.82 0.15 -23.74
CA HIS A 132 11.10 -0.81 -24.81
C HIS A 132 12.51 -1.37 -24.67
N GLY A 133 12.66 -2.59 -25.14
CA GLY A 133 13.93 -3.28 -25.12
C GLY A 133 13.98 -4.43 -26.11
N ARG A 134 15.15 -5.01 -26.24
CA ARG A 134 15.45 -6.09 -27.17
C ARG A 134 16.14 -7.22 -26.43
N GLY A 135 15.98 -8.41 -26.99
CA GLY A 135 16.66 -9.58 -26.48
C GLY A 135 16.22 -10.85 -27.17
N THR A 136 16.23 -11.95 -26.42
CA THR A 136 15.97 -13.28 -26.96
C THR A 136 14.79 -13.97 -26.27
N TYR A 137 14.14 -14.87 -27.01
CA TYR A 137 13.14 -15.78 -26.49
C TYR A 137 13.52 -17.23 -26.88
N GLY A 138 13.67 -18.09 -25.86
CA GLY A 138 14.05 -19.50 -26.02
C GLY A 138 15.38 -19.70 -26.73
N ASP A 139 16.28 -18.69 -26.72
CA ASP A 139 17.57 -18.67 -27.43
C ASP A 139 17.47 -18.91 -28.95
N LYS A 140 16.26 -18.86 -29.52
CA LYS A 140 15.97 -19.16 -30.93
C LYS A 140 15.34 -17.99 -31.69
N MET A 141 14.74 -17.07 -30.99
CA MET A 141 14.06 -15.91 -31.56
C MET A 141 14.63 -14.62 -30.99
N ALA A 142 14.79 -13.61 -31.83
CA ALA A 142 14.94 -12.25 -31.38
C ALA A 142 13.58 -11.71 -30.92
N MET A 143 13.57 -10.94 -29.85
CA MET A 143 12.35 -10.42 -29.25
C MET A 143 12.49 -8.94 -29.01
N ARG A 144 11.44 -8.20 -29.31
CA ARG A 144 11.19 -6.86 -28.78
C ARG A 144 10.13 -6.94 -27.70
N HIS A 145 10.39 -6.27 -26.60
CA HIS A 145 9.48 -6.15 -25.46
C HIS A 145 9.24 -4.66 -25.23
N TYR A 146 8.00 -4.22 -25.26
CA TYR A 146 7.66 -2.80 -25.21
C TYR A 146 6.30 -2.58 -24.55
N GLY A 147 6.08 -1.35 -24.10
CA GLY A 147 4.84 -0.99 -23.47
C GLY A 147 4.81 0.43 -22.98
N ASP A 148 3.74 0.76 -22.29
CA ASP A 148 3.60 1.96 -21.49
C ASP A 148 3.30 1.63 -20.05
N TYR A 149 3.51 2.60 -19.17
CA TYR A 149 3.20 2.48 -17.74
C TYR A 149 2.74 3.82 -17.18
N LYS A 150 1.94 3.71 -16.11
CA LYS A 150 1.56 4.83 -15.26
C LYS A 150 1.56 4.37 -13.81
N THR A 151 2.46 4.95 -13.01
CA THR A 151 2.56 4.72 -11.56
C THR A 151 2.08 5.95 -10.83
N LYS A 152 1.21 5.79 -9.84
CA LYS A 152 0.60 6.86 -9.05
C LYS A 152 0.58 6.50 -7.57
N ALA A 153 1.02 7.41 -6.71
CA ALA A 153 0.74 7.36 -5.28
C ALA A 153 -0.73 7.74 -5.04
N ASP A 154 -1.57 6.73 -4.89
CA ASP A 154 -3.02 6.86 -5.05
C ASP A 154 -3.72 7.36 -3.79
N ALA A 155 -3.38 6.79 -2.63
CA ALA A 155 -4.01 7.13 -1.36
C ALA A 155 -3.11 6.86 -0.16
N ILE A 156 -3.39 7.55 0.95
CA ILE A 156 -2.90 7.22 2.28
C ILE A 156 -4.07 6.71 3.11
N GLY A 157 -3.85 5.62 3.85
CA GLY A 157 -4.88 5.00 4.66
C GLY A 157 -4.34 4.03 5.71
N THR A 158 -5.22 3.18 6.19
CA THR A 158 -4.94 2.12 7.15
C THR A 158 -5.05 0.76 6.47
N ILE A 159 -4.09 -0.13 6.72
CA ILE A 159 -4.15 -1.52 6.31
C ILE A 159 -4.45 -2.39 7.53
N LEU A 160 -5.40 -3.31 7.40
CA LEU A 160 -5.68 -4.34 8.38
C LEU A 160 -4.96 -5.62 7.94
N LEU A 161 -4.22 -6.24 8.85
CA LEU A 161 -3.40 -7.42 8.59
C LEU A 161 -3.87 -8.59 9.47
N PRO A 162 -3.43 -9.84 9.22
CA PRO A 162 -3.70 -10.96 10.09
C PRO A 162 -3.33 -10.68 11.56
N ASP A 163 -3.88 -11.50 12.49
CA ASP A 163 -3.64 -11.42 13.92
C ASP A 163 -4.08 -10.10 14.60
N ASN A 164 -5.14 -9.47 14.05
CA ASN A 164 -5.66 -8.17 14.47
C ASN A 164 -4.64 -7.02 14.42
N ASP A 165 -3.63 -7.17 13.58
CA ASP A 165 -2.65 -6.12 13.35
C ASP A 165 -3.18 -5.06 12.37
N SER A 166 -2.79 -3.80 12.58
CA SER A 166 -3.13 -2.70 11.70
C SER A 166 -1.99 -1.71 11.61
N ILE A 167 -1.81 -1.14 10.43
CA ILE A 167 -0.80 -0.10 10.20
C ILE A 167 -1.50 1.13 9.63
N GLN A 168 -1.26 2.28 10.25
CA GLN A 168 -1.76 3.57 9.81
C GLN A 168 -0.74 4.26 8.88
N ASN A 169 -1.18 5.29 8.17
CA ASN A 169 -0.35 6.09 7.26
C ASN A 169 0.33 5.25 6.16
N VAL A 170 -0.29 4.18 5.73
CA VAL A 170 0.20 3.36 4.62
C VAL A 170 -0.06 4.08 3.31
N LEU A 171 0.97 4.21 2.47
CA LEU A 171 0.87 4.78 1.13
C LEU A 171 0.57 3.66 0.12
N LYS A 172 -0.56 3.77 -0.57
CA LYS A 172 -0.89 2.90 -1.70
C LYS A 172 -0.32 3.49 -2.99
N VAL A 173 0.50 2.71 -3.69
CA VAL A 173 1.04 3.04 -5.01
C VAL A 173 0.42 2.08 -6.04
N HIS A 174 -0.25 2.66 -7.02
CA HIS A 174 -0.90 1.94 -8.11
C HIS A 174 -0.09 2.07 -9.39
N THR A 175 0.08 0.97 -10.13
CA THR A 175 0.76 0.94 -11.43
C THR A 175 -0.11 0.20 -12.45
N ASP A 176 -0.47 0.90 -13.53
CA ASP A 176 -1.02 0.28 -14.73
C ASP A 176 0.07 0.13 -15.79
N ARG A 177 0.05 -0.99 -16.52
CA ARG A 177 0.98 -1.28 -17.61
C ARG A 177 0.25 -1.91 -18.79
N LEU A 178 0.57 -1.45 -19.98
CA LEU A 178 0.29 -2.15 -21.23
C LEU A 178 1.60 -2.74 -21.76
N ILE A 179 1.61 -4.01 -22.06
CA ILE A 179 2.81 -4.75 -22.44
C ILE A 179 2.54 -5.53 -23.72
N SER A 180 3.47 -5.48 -24.66
CA SER A 180 3.44 -6.30 -25.85
C SER A 180 4.82 -6.82 -26.26
N ASN A 181 4.82 -7.85 -27.10
CA ASN A 181 6.02 -8.52 -27.58
C ASN A 181 5.94 -8.72 -29.10
N SER A 182 7.06 -8.53 -29.78
CA SER A 182 7.21 -8.89 -31.19
C SER A 182 8.39 -9.82 -31.36
N TYR A 183 8.24 -10.84 -32.20
CA TYR A 183 9.22 -11.89 -32.39
C TYR A 183 9.76 -11.88 -33.81
N TYR A 184 11.07 -12.12 -33.96
CA TYR A 184 11.81 -12.11 -35.21
C TYR A 184 12.78 -13.30 -35.27
N PRO A 185 13.29 -13.65 -36.46
CA PRO A 185 14.41 -14.59 -36.55
C PRO A 185 15.62 -14.11 -35.71
N ILE A 186 16.27 -15.01 -35.00
CA ILE A 186 17.42 -14.68 -34.14
C ILE A 186 18.52 -13.93 -34.86
N THR A 187 18.71 -14.20 -36.16
CA THR A 187 19.69 -13.51 -37.00
C THR A 187 19.47 -12.01 -37.16
N GLN A 188 18.28 -11.53 -36.79
CA GLN A 188 17.95 -10.10 -36.85
C GLN A 188 18.22 -9.35 -35.54
N LEU A 189 18.61 -10.04 -34.46
CA LEU A 189 18.76 -9.42 -33.14
C LEU A 189 19.61 -8.14 -33.18
N ASP A 190 20.78 -8.21 -33.78
CA ASP A 190 21.71 -7.07 -33.83
C ASP A 190 21.24 -5.95 -34.78
N SER A 191 20.33 -6.25 -35.70
CA SER A 191 19.77 -5.29 -36.66
C SER A 191 18.47 -4.64 -36.18
N LEU A 192 17.89 -5.10 -35.07
CA LEU A 192 16.69 -4.51 -34.50
C LEU A 192 16.99 -3.11 -33.95
N ALA A 193 16.51 -2.06 -34.63
CA ALA A 193 16.63 -0.71 -34.12
C ALA A 193 15.74 -0.51 -32.87
N PRO A 194 16.14 0.34 -31.90
CA PRO A 194 15.26 0.75 -30.81
C PRO A 194 13.93 1.32 -31.32
N TYR A 195 12.85 1.14 -30.58
CA TYR A 195 11.60 1.80 -30.90
C TYR A 195 11.63 3.27 -30.50
N THR A 196 10.85 4.09 -31.19
CA THR A 196 10.51 5.44 -30.76
C THR A 196 9.21 5.43 -29.96
N ALA A 197 8.94 6.50 -29.22
CA ALA A 197 7.69 6.64 -28.46
C ALA A 197 6.45 6.51 -29.35
N ASP A 198 6.49 7.14 -30.53
CA ASP A 198 5.41 7.07 -31.51
C ASP A 198 5.19 5.64 -32.04
N SER A 199 6.29 4.91 -32.26
CA SER A 199 6.22 3.50 -32.68
C SER A 199 5.59 2.63 -31.61
N VAL A 200 5.96 2.79 -30.34
CA VAL A 200 5.36 2.07 -29.22
C VAL A 200 3.86 2.36 -29.14
N ALA A 201 3.47 3.64 -29.16
CA ALA A 201 2.07 4.05 -29.10
C ALA A 201 1.24 3.47 -30.26
N MET A 202 1.79 3.49 -31.50
CA MET A 202 1.13 2.92 -32.67
C MET A 202 0.93 1.39 -32.53
N TYR A 203 1.96 0.68 -32.10
CA TYR A 203 1.88 -0.79 -31.94
C TYR A 203 0.92 -1.20 -30.82
N LEU A 204 0.91 -0.48 -29.70
CA LEU A 204 -0.05 -0.74 -28.61
C LEU A 204 -1.51 -0.52 -29.02
N GLN A 205 -1.78 0.35 -30.03
CA GLN A 205 -3.12 0.55 -30.54
C GLN A 205 -3.57 -0.55 -31.52
N THR A 206 -2.65 -1.19 -32.20
CA THR A 206 -2.93 -2.14 -33.27
C THR A 206 -2.76 -3.61 -32.87
N ASP A 207 -2.04 -3.87 -31.80
CA ASP A 207 -1.78 -5.23 -31.30
C ASP A 207 -3.01 -5.78 -30.56
N THR A 208 -3.35 -7.02 -30.87
CA THR A 208 -4.47 -7.76 -30.24
C THR A 208 -4.03 -8.61 -29.05
N ALA A 209 -2.71 -8.84 -28.90
CA ALA A 209 -2.13 -9.67 -27.85
C ALA A 209 -1.52 -8.86 -26.71
N ILE A 210 -2.14 -7.72 -26.38
CA ILE A 210 -1.68 -6.84 -25.31
C ILE A 210 -1.94 -7.48 -23.96
N ILE A 211 -0.91 -7.50 -23.11
CA ILE A 211 -1.00 -7.85 -21.71
C ILE A 211 -1.27 -6.56 -20.91
N ARG A 212 -2.35 -6.55 -20.15
CA ARG A 212 -2.69 -5.49 -19.22
C ARG A 212 -2.35 -5.94 -17.81
N ALA A 213 -1.49 -5.20 -17.12
CA ALA A 213 -1.13 -5.47 -15.74
C ALA A 213 -1.51 -4.28 -14.87
N SER A 214 -2.24 -4.57 -13.78
CA SER A 214 -2.61 -3.60 -12.76
C SER A 214 -2.01 -4.08 -11.43
N ILE A 215 -1.18 -3.25 -10.81
CA ILE A 215 -0.39 -3.61 -9.64
C ILE A 215 -0.62 -2.57 -8.55
N ASP A 216 -1.09 -3.02 -7.39
CA ASP A 216 -1.20 -2.20 -6.19
C ASP A 216 -0.14 -2.61 -5.17
N ARG A 217 0.54 -1.63 -4.56
CA ARG A 217 1.56 -1.82 -3.52
C ARG A 217 1.27 -0.94 -2.32
N TRP A 218 1.28 -1.53 -1.13
CA TRP A 218 1.04 -0.83 0.12
C TRP A 218 2.33 -0.71 0.92
N TYR A 219 2.85 0.52 1.01
CA TYR A 219 4.09 0.85 1.72
C TYR A 219 3.77 1.38 3.11
N ALA A 220 4.17 0.65 4.14
CA ALA A 220 4.05 1.06 5.52
C ALA A 220 5.23 1.95 5.94
N PRO A 221 5.03 2.98 6.78
CA PRO A 221 6.12 3.81 7.27
C PRO A 221 7.08 2.98 8.12
N GLY A 222 8.38 3.18 7.89
CA GLY A 222 9.44 2.41 8.56
C GLY A 222 9.71 1.02 7.97
N TYR A 223 9.16 0.72 6.78
CA TYR A 223 9.40 -0.54 6.07
C TYR A 223 9.82 -0.26 4.63
N ARG A 224 10.88 -0.92 4.17
CA ARG A 224 11.50 -0.68 2.86
C ARG A 224 10.64 -1.17 1.70
N TYR A 225 10.07 -2.33 1.85
CA TYR A 225 9.29 -3.00 0.82
C TYR A 225 7.80 -2.92 1.12
N PRO A 226 6.92 -3.06 0.12
CA PRO A 226 5.48 -3.08 0.37
C PRO A 226 5.13 -4.27 1.27
N VAL A 227 4.27 -4.05 2.25
CA VAL A 227 3.74 -5.12 3.12
C VAL A 227 2.76 -6.03 2.38
N ILE A 228 2.04 -5.46 1.42
CA ILE A 228 1.17 -6.18 0.49
C ILE A 228 1.43 -5.68 -0.93
N GLU A 229 1.45 -6.60 -1.88
CA GLU A 229 1.38 -6.29 -3.31
C GLU A 229 0.31 -7.16 -3.96
N THR A 230 -0.58 -6.56 -4.76
CA THR A 230 -1.52 -7.29 -5.60
C THR A 230 -1.19 -7.07 -7.06
N ARG A 231 -1.25 -8.11 -7.86
CA ARG A 231 -1.03 -8.10 -9.31
C ARG A 231 -2.24 -8.70 -10.01
N LYS A 232 -2.83 -7.97 -10.93
CA LYS A 232 -3.88 -8.45 -11.84
C LYS A 232 -3.35 -8.37 -13.25
N ILE A 233 -3.36 -9.50 -13.96
CA ILE A 233 -2.81 -9.60 -15.32
C ILE A 233 -3.90 -10.18 -16.22
N VAL A 234 -4.20 -9.50 -17.32
CA VAL A 234 -5.15 -9.90 -18.35
C VAL A 234 -4.42 -9.91 -19.69
N GLU A 235 -4.48 -11.01 -20.42
CA GLU A 235 -3.88 -11.16 -21.74
C GLU A 235 -4.98 -11.09 -22.83
N GLY A 236 -4.80 -10.18 -23.79
CA GLY A 236 -5.73 -9.99 -24.89
C GLY A 236 -7.12 -9.56 -24.42
N ASN A 237 -8.16 -10.17 -25.03
CA ASN A 237 -9.56 -9.97 -24.70
C ASN A 237 -10.15 -11.15 -23.91
N GLU A 238 -9.31 -12.00 -23.35
CA GLU A 238 -9.77 -13.20 -22.64
C GLU A 238 -10.33 -12.83 -21.25
N ASP A 239 -11.38 -13.55 -20.84
CA ASP A 239 -11.94 -13.48 -19.50
C ASP A 239 -11.00 -14.08 -18.43
N SER A 240 -9.85 -14.62 -18.82
CA SER A 240 -8.87 -15.22 -17.92
C SER A 240 -8.01 -14.14 -17.26
N GLN A 241 -8.32 -13.84 -16.01
CA GLN A 241 -7.54 -12.92 -15.19
C GLN A 241 -6.66 -13.71 -14.22
N LEU A 242 -5.33 -13.53 -14.32
CA LEU A 242 -4.41 -13.96 -13.28
C LEU A 242 -4.39 -12.91 -12.16
N SER A 243 -4.79 -13.33 -10.95
CA SER A 243 -4.68 -12.49 -9.76
C SER A 243 -3.70 -13.12 -8.77
N GLN A 244 -2.77 -12.31 -8.27
CA GLN A 244 -1.79 -12.72 -7.27
C GLN A 244 -1.75 -11.67 -6.16
N THR A 245 -1.64 -12.14 -4.91
CA THR A 245 -1.35 -11.29 -3.75
C THR A 245 -0.08 -11.79 -3.09
N ILE A 246 0.86 -10.90 -2.83
CA ILE A 246 2.13 -11.19 -2.16
C ILE A 246 2.11 -10.48 -0.83
N TYR A 247 2.40 -11.21 0.25
CA TYR A 247 2.46 -10.70 1.62
C TYR A 247 3.89 -10.75 2.14
N TYR A 248 4.36 -9.64 2.64
CA TYR A 248 5.64 -9.49 3.32
C TYR A 248 5.43 -8.93 4.72
N PRO A 249 5.29 -9.79 5.76
CA PRO A 249 5.00 -9.38 7.13
C PRO A 249 6.03 -8.40 7.69
N LYS A 250 5.61 -7.52 8.59
CA LYS A 250 6.47 -6.52 9.25
C LYS A 250 7.65 -7.17 9.99
N ASP A 251 7.37 -8.13 10.83
CA ASP A 251 8.36 -8.88 11.62
C ASP A 251 9.38 -9.61 10.74
N GLN A 252 8.92 -10.12 9.59
CA GLN A 252 9.82 -10.72 8.61
C GLN A 252 10.71 -9.66 7.96
N GLN A 253 10.19 -8.46 7.63
CA GLN A 253 11.00 -7.36 7.08
C GLN A 253 12.06 -6.91 8.10
N GLU A 254 11.72 -6.80 9.37
CA GLU A 254 12.66 -6.45 10.44
C GLU A 254 13.78 -7.48 10.58
N THR A 255 13.44 -8.77 10.45
CA THR A 255 14.41 -9.86 10.50
C THR A 255 15.31 -9.90 9.25
N ASP A 256 14.74 -9.66 8.07
CA ASP A 256 15.44 -9.76 6.79
C ASP A 256 16.32 -8.53 6.51
N CYS A 257 15.97 -7.36 7.09
CA CYS A 257 16.64 -6.08 6.87
C CYS A 257 17.12 -5.47 8.22
N PRO A 258 18.02 -6.14 8.97
CA PRO A 258 18.44 -5.65 10.28
C PRO A 258 19.26 -4.36 10.22
N ASP A 259 19.99 -4.13 9.12
CA ASP A 259 20.87 -2.99 8.91
C ASP A 259 20.18 -1.81 8.19
N ASP A 260 18.85 -1.79 8.18
CA ASP A 260 18.05 -0.71 7.56
C ASP A 260 17.85 0.46 8.54
N ASP A 261 18.96 1.16 8.85
CA ASP A 261 19.07 2.18 9.88
C ASP A 261 17.99 3.29 9.78
N GLU A 262 17.65 3.73 8.55
CA GLU A 262 16.68 4.80 8.38
C GLU A 262 15.25 4.32 8.74
N ASN A 263 14.89 3.12 8.34
CA ASN A 263 13.60 2.54 8.68
C ASN A 263 13.54 2.13 10.16
N VAL A 264 14.64 1.66 10.76
CA VAL A 264 14.75 1.40 12.21
C VAL A 264 14.46 2.67 13.01
N LYS A 265 15.05 3.82 12.62
CA LYS A 265 14.80 5.12 13.27
C LYS A 265 13.32 5.53 13.17
N ILE A 266 12.71 5.36 12.00
CA ILE A 266 11.29 5.70 11.81
C ILE A 266 10.40 4.83 12.70
N ARG A 267 10.65 3.50 12.75
CA ARG A 267 9.89 2.60 13.64
C ARG A 267 10.05 2.98 15.12
N ALA A 268 11.26 3.36 15.53
CA ALA A 268 11.51 3.81 16.90
C ALA A 268 10.71 5.09 17.23
N LEU A 269 10.69 6.07 16.33
CA LEU A 269 9.91 7.30 16.51
C LEU A 269 8.41 7.01 16.59
N LEU A 270 7.87 6.17 15.71
CA LEU A 270 6.45 5.79 15.74
C LEU A 270 6.09 5.07 17.05
N ALA A 271 6.95 4.18 17.54
CA ALA A 271 6.75 3.50 18.82
C ALA A 271 6.81 4.46 20.03
N GLU A 272 7.61 5.51 19.95
CA GLU A 272 7.64 6.56 20.98
C GLU A 272 6.38 7.44 20.94
N GLU A 273 5.91 7.81 19.76
CA GLU A 273 4.64 8.53 19.58
C GLU A 273 3.44 7.73 20.10
N GLU A 274 3.37 6.44 19.81
CA GLU A 274 2.34 5.54 20.37
C GLU A 274 2.40 5.47 21.90
N LYS A 275 3.60 5.36 22.47
CA LYS A 275 3.77 5.37 23.94
C LYS A 275 3.33 6.69 24.56
N GLN A 276 3.69 7.84 23.95
CA GLN A 276 3.30 9.15 24.44
C GLN A 276 1.78 9.33 24.35
N ASN A 277 1.16 8.87 23.27
CA ASN A 277 -0.29 8.89 23.10
C ASN A 277 -0.99 7.99 24.15
N ASN A 278 -0.42 6.83 24.46
CA ASN A 278 -0.95 5.92 25.48
C ASN A 278 -0.72 6.44 26.91
N ILE A 279 0.44 7.04 27.23
CA ILE A 279 0.70 7.67 28.54
C ILE A 279 -0.18 8.92 28.71
N GLY A 280 -0.44 9.66 27.64
CA GLY A 280 -1.40 10.78 27.64
C GLY A 280 -2.83 10.32 27.93
N ASN A 281 -3.18 9.08 27.57
CA ASN A 281 -4.49 8.50 27.83
C ASN A 281 -4.64 7.96 29.26
N ASP A 282 -3.61 7.36 29.86
CA ASP A 282 -3.63 6.87 31.25
C ASP A 282 -3.69 8.01 32.29
N SER A 283 -3.13 9.17 31.99
CA SER A 283 -3.18 10.36 32.87
C SER A 283 -4.44 11.22 32.66
N LYS A 284 -5.25 10.93 31.66
CA LYS A 284 -6.46 11.68 31.28
C LYS A 284 -7.78 10.90 31.46
N GLN A 285 -7.84 10.01 32.43
CA GLN A 285 -9.16 9.43 32.78
C GLN A 285 -10.18 10.45 33.32
N ASN A 286 -9.85 11.75 33.34
CA ASN A 286 -10.72 12.84 33.74
C ASN A 286 -10.64 14.14 32.91
N SER A 287 -10.27 14.09 31.61
CA SER A 287 -10.46 15.28 30.76
C SER A 287 -10.68 14.87 29.29
N SER A 288 -11.86 15.17 28.79
CA SER A 288 -12.34 15.21 27.41
C SER A 288 -11.28 15.01 26.31
N ASP A 289 -11.41 13.89 25.61
CA ASP A 289 -10.72 13.52 24.37
C ASP A 289 -11.01 14.59 23.30
N SER A 290 -10.13 15.59 23.17
CA SER A 290 -10.37 16.78 22.33
C SER A 290 -10.16 16.55 20.83
N SER A 291 -9.86 15.32 20.39
CA SER A 291 -9.73 14.98 18.97
C SER A 291 -11.00 14.35 18.38
N TRP A 292 -11.82 13.74 19.20
CA TRP A 292 -13.09 13.16 18.78
C TRP A 292 -14.13 14.27 18.54
N LYS A 293 -14.74 14.22 17.36
CA LYS A 293 -15.83 15.16 17.02
C LYS A 293 -17.16 14.82 17.69
N ILE A 294 -17.18 13.80 18.55
CA ILE A 294 -18.34 13.40 19.36
C ILE A 294 -17.94 13.19 20.82
N ASN A 295 -18.87 13.45 21.73
CA ASN A 295 -18.73 13.16 23.15
C ASN A 295 -20.01 12.49 23.70
N ASN A 296 -20.02 12.18 24.99
CA ASN A 296 -21.16 11.60 25.69
C ASN A 296 -21.73 10.32 25.05
N ILE A 297 -20.83 9.51 24.43
CA ILE A 297 -21.25 8.26 23.78
C ILE A 297 -21.82 7.31 24.83
N LYS A 298 -23.07 6.90 24.65
CA LYS A 298 -23.71 5.86 25.43
C LYS A 298 -24.26 4.78 24.49
N VAL A 299 -23.88 3.53 24.77
CA VAL A 299 -24.36 2.36 24.04
C VAL A 299 -25.20 1.56 24.98
N ASN A 300 -26.45 1.29 24.59
CA ASN A 300 -27.38 0.46 25.33
C ASN A 300 -27.92 -0.66 24.43
N VAL A 301 -27.72 -1.90 24.86
CA VAL A 301 -28.22 -3.09 24.15
C VAL A 301 -29.44 -3.59 24.86
N SER A 302 -30.54 -3.70 24.14
CA SER A 302 -31.83 -4.22 24.67
C SER A 302 -32.39 -5.26 23.71
N GLY A 303 -32.25 -6.53 24.06
CA GLY A 303 -32.57 -7.64 23.17
C GLY A 303 -31.77 -7.56 21.88
N ALA A 304 -32.44 -7.63 20.74
CA ALA A 304 -31.82 -7.54 19.42
C ALA A 304 -31.66 -6.08 18.92
N THR A 305 -31.61 -5.08 19.80
CA THR A 305 -31.55 -3.67 19.42
C THR A 305 -30.37 -3.00 20.11
N VAL A 306 -29.50 -2.32 19.32
CA VAL A 306 -28.38 -1.52 19.81
C VAL A 306 -28.75 -0.04 19.66
N ASN A 307 -28.91 0.67 20.78
CA ASN A 307 -29.15 2.11 20.79
C ASN A 307 -27.86 2.87 21.15
N ILE A 308 -27.46 3.80 20.31
CA ILE A 308 -26.27 4.61 20.46
C ILE A 308 -26.71 6.06 20.55
N SER A 309 -26.35 6.77 21.63
CA SER A 309 -26.56 8.20 21.76
C SER A 309 -25.21 8.91 21.89
N TYR A 310 -25.07 10.08 21.27
CA TYR A 310 -23.83 10.88 21.28
C TYR A 310 -24.14 12.34 20.96
N ASP A 311 -23.25 13.22 21.37
CA ASP A 311 -23.31 14.67 21.06
C ASP A 311 -22.22 15.02 20.06
N LEU A 312 -22.56 15.79 19.02
CA LEU A 312 -21.62 16.25 18.00
C LEU A 312 -20.92 17.53 18.42
N LEU A 313 -19.59 17.51 18.48
CA LEU A 313 -18.74 18.68 18.75
C LEU A 313 -18.41 19.48 17.48
N ALA A 314 -18.51 18.85 16.32
CA ALA A 314 -18.34 19.47 15.00
C ALA A 314 -19.22 18.73 14.00
N ASP A 315 -19.45 19.34 12.82
CA ASP A 315 -20.13 18.69 11.72
C ASP A 315 -19.44 17.36 11.39
N ALA A 316 -20.18 16.27 11.44
CA ALA A 316 -19.61 14.94 11.25
C ALA A 316 -20.60 13.95 10.62
N SER A 317 -20.03 12.96 9.92
CA SER A 317 -20.70 11.72 9.54
C SER A 317 -20.31 10.62 10.52
N VAL A 318 -21.29 10.03 11.17
CA VAL A 318 -21.11 8.91 12.11
C VAL A 318 -21.66 7.65 11.47
N THR A 319 -20.81 6.63 11.34
CA THR A 319 -21.21 5.30 10.88
C THR A 319 -21.01 4.30 12.00
N ALA A 320 -22.03 3.55 12.32
CA ALA A 320 -21.98 2.46 13.29
C ALA A 320 -22.09 1.10 12.56
N LEU A 321 -21.17 0.20 12.86
CA LEU A 321 -21.10 -1.15 12.33
C LEU A 321 -21.22 -2.15 13.46
N VAL A 322 -22.01 -3.21 13.28
CA VAL A 322 -22.05 -4.37 14.19
C VAL A 322 -21.41 -5.54 13.47
N CYS A 323 -20.26 -5.97 14.00
CA CYS A 323 -19.43 -7.05 13.45
C CYS A 323 -19.36 -8.20 14.45
N ASP A 324 -19.07 -9.41 13.98
CA ASP A 324 -18.60 -10.48 14.87
C ASP A 324 -17.13 -10.28 15.25
N VAL A 325 -16.61 -11.16 16.10
CA VAL A 325 -15.21 -11.15 16.53
C VAL A 325 -14.21 -11.47 15.40
N SER A 326 -14.70 -11.95 14.26
CA SER A 326 -13.90 -12.18 13.04
C SER A 326 -13.96 -10.99 12.08
N GLY A 327 -14.68 -9.91 12.42
CA GLY A 327 -14.78 -8.69 11.62
C GLY A 327 -15.87 -8.72 10.53
N ILE A 328 -16.71 -9.77 10.48
CA ILE A 328 -17.82 -9.82 9.50
C ILE A 328 -18.89 -8.83 9.92
N VAL A 329 -19.19 -7.85 9.06
CA VAL A 329 -20.21 -6.83 9.30
C VAL A 329 -21.60 -7.41 9.03
N TYR A 330 -22.44 -7.41 10.04
CA TYR A 330 -23.83 -7.85 9.95
C TYR A 330 -24.81 -6.71 9.79
N ARG A 331 -24.53 -5.56 10.39
CA ARG A 331 -25.39 -4.37 10.34
C ARG A 331 -24.54 -3.11 10.22
N GLN A 332 -25.06 -2.16 9.47
CA GLN A 332 -24.46 -0.85 9.31
C GLN A 332 -25.54 0.22 9.32
N GLN A 333 -25.25 1.34 9.98
CA GLN A 333 -26.09 2.53 9.92
C GLN A 333 -25.22 3.78 9.95
N SER A 334 -25.57 4.78 9.13
CA SER A 334 -24.86 6.04 9.04
C SER A 334 -25.82 7.21 9.25
N GLN A 335 -25.32 8.25 9.91
CA GLN A 335 -26.06 9.49 10.16
C GLN A 335 -25.10 10.68 10.09
N THR A 336 -25.52 11.76 9.45
CA THR A 336 -24.80 13.02 9.44
C THR A 336 -25.51 14.02 10.35
N GLY A 337 -24.76 14.85 11.07
CA GLY A 337 -25.31 15.89 11.93
C GLY A 337 -24.37 17.07 12.05
N ARG A 338 -24.86 18.16 12.66
CA ARG A 338 -24.15 19.41 12.83
C ARG A 338 -23.56 19.56 14.23
N ALA A 339 -22.57 20.40 14.37
CA ALA A 339 -22.00 20.77 15.67
C ALA A 339 -23.08 21.21 16.69
N GLY A 340 -23.02 20.64 17.90
CA GLY A 340 -23.96 20.89 18.99
C GLY A 340 -25.25 20.07 18.96
N GLU A 341 -25.44 19.19 17.99
CA GLU A 341 -26.60 18.29 17.97
C GLU A 341 -26.37 17.06 18.85
N SER A 342 -27.41 16.69 19.63
CA SER A 342 -27.47 15.37 20.30
C SER A 342 -28.17 14.38 19.36
N CYS A 343 -27.44 13.36 18.95
CA CYS A 343 -27.88 12.38 17.99
C CYS A 343 -28.21 11.05 18.65
N GLN A 344 -29.13 10.32 18.05
CA GLN A 344 -29.48 8.97 18.45
C GLN A 344 -29.56 8.06 17.23
N MET A 345 -28.91 6.89 17.31
CA MET A 345 -28.87 5.89 16.25
C MET A 345 -29.35 4.56 16.83
N THR A 346 -30.25 3.88 16.13
CA THR A 346 -30.79 2.58 16.55
C THR A 346 -30.49 1.55 15.48
N ILE A 347 -29.76 0.49 15.83
CA ILE A 347 -29.43 -0.61 14.92
C ILE A 347 -30.24 -1.84 15.33
N LEU A 348 -31.06 -2.34 14.40
CA LEU A 348 -31.82 -3.57 14.58
C LEU A 348 -30.95 -4.78 14.22
N CYS A 349 -30.71 -5.64 15.17
CA CYS A 349 -29.89 -6.84 15.05
C CYS A 349 -30.74 -8.13 15.00
N ASP A 350 -32.01 -8.01 14.60
CA ASP A 350 -32.92 -9.16 14.48
C ASP A 350 -32.33 -10.25 13.57
N GLY A 351 -32.44 -11.50 14.01
CA GLY A 351 -31.91 -12.65 13.28
C GLY A 351 -30.41 -12.93 13.50
N LEU A 352 -29.71 -12.11 14.27
CA LEU A 352 -28.33 -12.42 14.70
C LEU A 352 -28.41 -13.43 15.88
N ARG A 353 -27.40 -14.30 15.97
CA ARG A 353 -27.28 -15.26 17.07
C ARG A 353 -26.90 -14.54 18.35
N HIS A 354 -27.40 -15.05 19.51
CA HIS A 354 -26.91 -14.56 20.79
C HIS A 354 -25.41 -14.82 20.92
N GLY A 355 -24.65 -13.78 21.29
CA GLY A 355 -23.19 -13.86 21.39
C GLY A 355 -22.50 -12.50 21.53
N GLN A 356 -21.18 -12.53 21.50
CA GLN A 356 -20.36 -11.33 21.53
C GLN A 356 -20.17 -10.77 20.12
N TYR A 357 -20.36 -9.47 19.99
CA TYR A 357 -20.17 -8.69 18.78
C TYR A 357 -19.31 -7.47 19.08
N VAL A 358 -18.73 -6.89 18.05
CA VAL A 358 -17.97 -5.63 18.12
C VAL A 358 -18.80 -4.54 17.46
N LEU A 359 -19.11 -3.50 18.22
CA LEU A 359 -19.68 -2.26 17.71
C LEU A 359 -18.53 -1.33 17.34
N CYS A 360 -18.37 -1.03 16.05
CA CYS A 360 -17.40 -0.08 15.53
C CYS A 360 -18.11 1.24 15.22
N LEU A 361 -17.68 2.34 15.83
CA LEU A 361 -18.15 3.70 15.55
C LEU A 361 -17.08 4.41 14.75
N ASN A 362 -17.40 4.80 13.52
CA ASN A 362 -16.55 5.60 12.66
C ASN A 362 -17.10 7.03 12.59
N VAL A 363 -16.27 8.01 12.96
CA VAL A 363 -16.61 9.45 12.94
C VAL A 363 -15.62 10.15 12.03
N ASN A 364 -16.01 10.48 10.81
CA ASN A 364 -15.16 11.11 9.79
C ASN A 364 -13.80 10.41 9.59
N GLY A 365 -13.78 9.05 9.66
CA GLY A 365 -12.56 8.25 9.49
C GLY A 365 -11.85 7.86 10.79
N GLN A 366 -12.22 8.42 11.95
CA GLN A 366 -11.73 7.96 13.24
C GLN A 366 -12.64 6.84 13.78
N VAL A 367 -12.07 5.71 14.19
CA VAL A 367 -12.80 4.51 14.60
C VAL A 367 -12.61 4.23 16.08
N LYS A 368 -13.72 3.92 16.78
CA LYS A 368 -13.72 3.43 18.15
C LYS A 368 -14.52 2.12 18.22
N ASN A 369 -13.94 1.11 18.84
CA ASN A 369 -14.55 -0.20 18.97
C ASN A 369 -15.02 -0.45 20.42
N GLN A 370 -16.15 -1.10 20.56
CA GLN A 370 -16.70 -1.53 21.84
C GLN A 370 -17.31 -2.92 21.70
N THR A 371 -16.97 -3.85 22.59
CA THR A 371 -17.62 -5.17 22.64
C THR A 371 -19.03 -5.01 23.19
N ILE A 372 -20.00 -5.61 22.50
CA ILE A 372 -21.40 -5.68 22.91
C ILE A 372 -21.86 -7.15 22.96
N SER A 373 -22.88 -7.44 23.74
CA SER A 373 -23.53 -8.78 23.79
C SER A 373 -24.97 -8.65 23.32
N LEU A 374 -25.32 -9.40 22.29
CA LEU A 374 -26.69 -9.51 21.75
C LEU A 374 -27.38 -10.76 22.26
#